data_93b8b18d3151e76b60845647bb0f32b2
#
_entry.id   93b8b18d3151e76b60845647bb0f32b2
#
_cell.length_a   1.000
_cell.length_b   1.000
_cell.length_c   1.000
_cell.angle_alpha   90.00
_cell.angle_beta   90.00
_cell.angle_gamma   90.00
#
_symmetry.space_group_name_H-M   'P 1'
#
loop_
_entity.id
_entity.type
_entity.pdbx_description
1 polymer ?
#
loop_
_entity_poly.entity_id
_entity_poly.type
_entity_poly.pdbx_seq_one_letter_code
_entity_poly.pdbx_strand_id
1 'polypeptide(L)'
;MILAELEVYHSRPIAPTRRVAIGHAVLPVDDSPGFGGLLLGGIVARYSQALDPELLEELEILTYQVEQGQRIPQPRLRHRLQEDRIGLSRSVHRLLRLPNNRLHLEFEPEHEAPAQYVLAAVYVARRLPPGPRTDVMKVLRRAIGWQGDAANDDLLLGHLSANYSRFALSSSSQSDPVAWALEVLGLDPDGDVPEPTDLRKRFRNELRNAHPDVAGATDDAADRIAELTEARRILLA
;
A
#
# COMPACT_ATOMS: atom_id res chain seq x y z
N MET A 1 9.15 -10.17 -11.11
CA MET A 1 9.23 -10.92 -9.83
C MET A 1 7.98 -10.64 -9.02
N ILE A 2 7.33 -11.67 -8.45
CA ILE A 2 6.16 -11.48 -7.58
C ILE A 2 6.65 -11.05 -6.19
N LEU A 3 6.10 -9.95 -5.68
CA LEU A 3 6.40 -9.38 -4.36
C LEU A 3 5.32 -9.70 -3.33
N ALA A 4 4.06 -9.72 -3.77
CA ALA A 4 2.91 -10.11 -2.98
C ALA A 4 1.83 -10.73 -3.88
N GLU A 5 1.02 -11.63 -3.32
CA GLU A 5 -0.06 -12.31 -4.05
C GLU A 5 -1.24 -12.59 -3.12
N LEU A 6 -2.45 -12.43 -3.66
CA LEU A 6 -3.70 -12.80 -3.00
C LEU A 6 -4.63 -13.53 -3.98
N GLU A 7 -5.00 -14.76 -3.64
CA GLU A 7 -6.09 -15.50 -4.28
C GLU A 7 -7.42 -15.19 -3.61
N VAL A 8 -8.41 -14.83 -4.41
CA VAL A 8 -9.78 -14.60 -3.99
C VAL A 8 -10.71 -15.56 -4.72
N TYR A 9 -11.54 -16.24 -3.96
CA TYR A 9 -12.61 -17.08 -4.49
C TYR A 9 -13.94 -16.36 -4.26
N HIS A 10 -14.74 -16.23 -5.32
CA HIS A 10 -15.97 -15.44 -5.30
C HIS A 10 -17.12 -16.11 -6.05
N SER A 11 -18.34 -15.92 -5.57
CA SER A 11 -19.54 -16.35 -6.25
C SER A 11 -19.82 -15.45 -7.46
N ARG A 12 -20.47 -16.00 -8.47
CA ARG A 12 -20.95 -15.22 -9.62
C ARG A 12 -21.93 -14.13 -9.16
N PRO A 13 -22.01 -12.98 -9.86
CA PRO A 13 -22.91 -11.87 -9.49
C PRO A 13 -24.39 -12.28 -9.34
N ILE A 14 -24.84 -13.23 -10.17
CA ILE A 14 -26.21 -13.74 -10.20
C ILE A 14 -26.50 -14.87 -9.20
N ALA A 15 -25.48 -15.28 -8.42
CA ALA A 15 -25.68 -16.35 -7.44
C ALA A 15 -26.65 -15.91 -6.32
N PRO A 16 -27.58 -16.76 -5.89
CA PRO A 16 -28.55 -16.42 -4.84
C PRO A 16 -27.86 -16.16 -3.50
N THR A 17 -26.71 -16.82 -3.26
CA THR A 17 -25.87 -16.61 -2.09
C THR A 17 -24.56 -15.96 -2.50
N ARG A 18 -24.35 -14.72 -2.05
CA ARG A 18 -23.13 -13.99 -2.32
C ARG A 18 -22.04 -14.41 -1.34
N ARG A 19 -20.98 -15.04 -1.85
CA ARG A 19 -19.94 -15.68 -1.04
C ARG A 19 -18.56 -15.22 -1.48
N VAL A 20 -17.63 -15.16 -0.51
CA VAL A 20 -16.22 -14.90 -0.72
C VAL A 20 -15.42 -15.87 0.13
N ALA A 21 -14.32 -16.40 -0.41
CA ALA A 21 -13.34 -17.16 0.34
C ALA A 21 -11.93 -16.70 -0.03
N ILE A 22 -10.99 -16.84 0.91
CA ILE A 22 -9.60 -16.45 0.73
C ILE A 22 -8.81 -17.70 0.38
N GLY A 23 -8.05 -17.63 -0.70
CA GLY A 23 -7.15 -18.68 -1.14
C GLY A 23 -5.75 -18.56 -0.55
N HIS A 24 -4.76 -18.82 -1.41
CA HIS A 24 -3.36 -18.59 -1.09
C HIS A 24 -3.10 -17.09 -0.93
N ALA A 25 -2.25 -16.74 0.03
CA ALA A 25 -1.87 -15.36 0.25
C ALA A 25 -0.40 -15.28 0.66
N VAL A 26 0.40 -14.53 -0.10
CA VAL A 26 1.77 -14.17 0.22
C VAL A 26 1.79 -12.66 0.42
N LEU A 27 1.82 -12.23 1.67
CA LEU A 27 1.67 -10.83 2.07
C LEU A 27 2.83 -10.43 3.00
N PRO A 28 4.01 -10.14 2.45
CA PRO A 28 5.11 -9.62 3.25
C PRO A 28 4.73 -8.29 3.87
N VAL A 29 4.88 -8.18 5.20
CA VAL A 29 4.59 -6.97 5.99
C VAL A 29 5.80 -6.50 6.78
N ASP A 30 6.97 -7.02 6.45
CA ASP A 30 8.24 -6.50 6.96
C ASP A 30 8.41 -5.07 6.47
N ASP A 31 8.88 -4.19 7.34
CA ASP A 31 8.79 -2.73 7.15
C ASP A 31 7.34 -2.30 6.86
N SER A 32 6.47 -2.62 7.83
CA SER A 32 5.01 -2.41 7.72
C SER A 32 4.64 -1.04 7.12
N PRO A 33 3.69 -0.98 6.15
CA PRO A 33 2.74 -2.01 5.73
C PRO A 33 3.26 -3.05 4.75
N GLY A 34 4.51 -2.94 4.26
CA GLY A 34 5.16 -3.87 3.35
C GLY A 34 4.46 -4.01 1.98
N PHE A 35 5.01 -4.86 1.14
CA PHE A 35 4.40 -5.13 -0.17
C PHE A 35 3.02 -5.77 -0.07
N GLY A 36 2.77 -6.54 1.00
CA GLY A 36 1.45 -7.09 1.27
C GLY A 36 0.41 -6.00 1.51
N GLY A 37 0.71 -5.00 2.33
CA GLY A 37 -0.19 -3.88 2.58
C GLY A 37 -0.45 -3.03 1.33
N LEU A 38 0.58 -2.83 0.49
CA LEU A 38 0.44 -2.10 -0.77
C LEU A 38 -0.45 -2.86 -1.77
N LEU A 39 -0.30 -4.19 -1.89
CA LEU A 39 -1.20 -5.00 -2.71
C LEU A 39 -2.65 -4.89 -2.23
N LEU A 40 -2.88 -5.06 -0.93
CA LEU A 40 -4.23 -4.98 -0.36
C LEU A 40 -4.85 -3.59 -0.55
N GLY A 41 -4.07 -2.53 -0.37
CA GLY A 41 -4.47 -1.16 -0.67
C GLY A 41 -4.81 -0.95 -2.15
N GLY A 42 -3.99 -1.47 -3.06
CA GLY A 42 -4.24 -1.43 -4.49
C GLY A 42 -5.57 -2.11 -4.89
N ILE A 43 -5.86 -3.29 -4.32
CA ILE A 43 -7.14 -3.98 -4.52
C ILE A 43 -8.30 -3.10 -4.04
N VAL A 44 -8.20 -2.53 -2.84
CA VAL A 44 -9.26 -1.67 -2.29
C VAL A 44 -9.44 -0.43 -3.14
N ALA A 45 -8.39 0.30 -3.50
CA ALA A 45 -8.48 1.49 -4.33
C ALA A 45 -9.11 1.21 -5.71
N ARG A 46 -8.74 0.09 -6.33
CA ARG A 46 -9.24 -0.32 -7.64
C ARG A 46 -10.73 -0.63 -7.63
N TYR A 47 -11.19 -1.37 -6.62
CA TYR A 47 -12.52 -1.95 -6.63
C TYR A 47 -13.54 -1.21 -5.75
N SER A 48 -13.11 -0.37 -4.80
CA SER A 48 -14.02 0.44 -3.99
C SER A 48 -14.78 1.48 -4.82
N GLN A 49 -14.19 1.99 -5.90
CA GLN A 49 -14.84 2.96 -6.80
C GLN A 49 -16.13 2.43 -7.47
N ALA A 50 -16.29 1.11 -7.53
CA ALA A 50 -17.49 0.45 -8.08
C ALA A 50 -18.54 0.12 -6.99
N LEU A 51 -18.32 0.51 -5.74
CA LEU A 51 -19.24 0.27 -4.64
C LEU A 51 -20.19 1.45 -4.43
N ASP A 52 -21.44 1.14 -4.04
CA ASP A 52 -22.37 2.16 -3.61
C ASP A 52 -21.88 2.88 -2.34
N PRO A 53 -22.24 4.15 -2.11
CA PRO A 53 -21.81 4.91 -0.92
C PRO A 53 -22.12 4.21 0.40
N GLU A 54 -23.27 3.54 0.54
CA GLU A 54 -23.63 2.76 1.73
C GLU A 54 -22.63 1.61 2.00
N LEU A 55 -22.15 0.95 0.94
CA LEU A 55 -21.19 -0.13 1.07
C LEU A 55 -19.79 0.40 1.38
N LEU A 56 -19.44 1.60 0.91
CA LEU A 56 -18.18 2.27 1.27
C LEU A 56 -18.14 2.63 2.75
N GLU A 57 -19.22 3.17 3.29
CA GLU A 57 -19.34 3.45 4.73
C GLU A 57 -19.26 2.17 5.57
N GLU A 58 -19.97 1.11 5.16
CA GLU A 58 -19.88 -0.20 5.81
C GLU A 58 -18.45 -0.76 5.76
N LEU A 59 -17.75 -0.59 4.64
CA LEU A 59 -16.38 -1.02 4.45
C LEU A 59 -15.42 -0.29 5.40
N GLU A 60 -15.56 1.02 5.52
CA GLU A 60 -14.73 1.83 6.41
C GLU A 60 -14.92 1.37 7.87
N ILE A 61 -16.16 1.22 8.32
CA ILE A 61 -16.48 0.69 9.65
C ILE A 61 -15.87 -0.70 9.85
N LEU A 62 -15.93 -1.57 8.83
CA LEU A 62 -15.36 -2.91 8.89
C LEU A 62 -13.84 -2.87 9.09
N THR A 63 -13.12 -1.94 8.47
CA THR A 63 -11.67 -1.81 8.69
C THR A 63 -11.32 -1.54 10.15
N TYR A 64 -12.06 -0.66 10.83
CA TYR A 64 -11.85 -0.39 12.25
C TYR A 64 -12.18 -1.61 13.13
N GLN A 65 -13.28 -2.32 12.81
CA GLN A 65 -13.66 -3.53 13.55
C GLN A 65 -12.60 -4.63 13.43
N VAL A 66 -12.04 -4.81 12.24
CA VAL A 66 -10.97 -5.80 12.00
C VAL A 66 -9.67 -5.38 12.67
N GLU A 67 -9.31 -4.10 12.61
CA GLU A 67 -8.13 -3.55 13.30
C GLU A 67 -8.16 -3.86 14.79
N GLN A 68 -9.32 -3.63 15.43
CA GLN A 68 -9.55 -3.88 16.85
C GLN A 68 -9.71 -5.36 17.22
N GLY A 69 -9.65 -6.27 16.23
CA GLY A 69 -9.80 -7.71 16.46
C GLY A 69 -11.23 -8.13 16.84
N GLN A 70 -12.23 -7.30 16.57
CA GLN A 70 -13.62 -7.59 16.91
C GLN A 70 -14.16 -8.80 16.14
N ARG A 71 -15.17 -9.46 16.72
CA ARG A 71 -15.93 -10.49 16.01
C ARG A 71 -16.79 -9.83 14.93
N ILE A 72 -16.58 -10.24 13.68
CA ILE A 72 -17.29 -9.68 12.53
C ILE A 72 -18.55 -10.50 12.27
N PRO A 73 -19.76 -9.95 12.49
CA PRO A 73 -20.99 -10.60 12.09
C PRO A 73 -21.08 -10.70 10.57
N GLN A 74 -21.71 -11.78 10.08
CA GLN A 74 -21.91 -12.04 8.67
C GLN A 74 -23.41 -11.91 8.29
N PRO A 75 -23.76 -11.46 7.09
CA PRO A 75 -22.87 -11.02 5.98
C PRO A 75 -22.29 -9.63 6.20
N ARG A 76 -21.28 -9.26 5.41
CA ARG A 76 -20.77 -7.91 5.24
C ARG A 76 -20.76 -7.54 3.76
N LEU A 77 -21.00 -6.28 3.43
CA LEU A 77 -21.14 -5.81 2.04
C LEU A 77 -22.02 -6.79 1.22
N ARG A 78 -23.09 -7.30 1.82
CA ARG A 78 -24.02 -8.30 1.25
C ARG A 78 -23.40 -9.68 0.91
N HIS A 79 -22.18 -9.98 1.40
CA HIS A 79 -21.47 -11.24 1.14
C HIS A 79 -21.08 -11.95 2.43
N ARG A 80 -20.97 -13.28 2.37
CA ARG A 80 -20.51 -14.13 3.47
C ARG A 80 -19.09 -14.60 3.22
N LEU A 81 -18.22 -14.42 4.21
CA LEU A 81 -16.92 -15.09 4.25
C LEU A 81 -17.12 -16.56 4.61
N GLN A 82 -16.48 -17.44 3.85
CA GLN A 82 -16.49 -18.88 4.08
C GLN A 82 -15.09 -19.48 3.86
N GLU A 83 -14.90 -20.72 4.31
CA GLU A 83 -13.61 -21.42 4.15
C GLU A 83 -13.62 -22.31 2.90
N ASP A 84 -14.77 -22.97 2.61
CA ASP A 84 -14.86 -23.80 1.43
C ASP A 84 -14.92 -22.96 0.14
N ARG A 85 -14.44 -23.54 -0.95
CA ARG A 85 -14.30 -22.88 -2.26
C ARG A 85 -15.18 -23.50 -3.33
N ILE A 86 -16.06 -24.43 -2.94
CA ILE A 86 -16.90 -25.21 -3.87
C ILE A 86 -17.86 -24.28 -4.60
N GLY A 87 -17.83 -24.33 -5.92
CA GLY A 87 -18.69 -23.52 -6.78
C GLY A 87 -18.36 -22.04 -6.80
N LEU A 88 -17.16 -21.66 -6.37
CA LEU A 88 -16.62 -20.30 -6.48
C LEU A 88 -15.66 -20.21 -7.66
N SER A 89 -15.62 -19.06 -8.31
CA SER A 89 -14.64 -18.68 -9.31
C SER A 89 -13.37 -18.17 -8.59
N ARG A 90 -12.21 -18.35 -9.21
CA ARG A 90 -10.92 -17.92 -8.68
C ARG A 90 -10.42 -16.71 -9.43
N SER A 91 -9.87 -15.72 -8.71
CA SER A 91 -9.10 -14.60 -9.24
C SER A 91 -7.83 -14.43 -8.43
N VAL A 92 -6.76 -13.97 -9.06
CA VAL A 92 -5.46 -13.73 -8.40
C VAL A 92 -5.05 -12.29 -8.64
N HIS A 93 -4.63 -11.64 -7.58
CA HIS A 93 -4.11 -10.28 -7.61
C HIS A 93 -2.67 -10.28 -7.14
N ARG A 94 -1.81 -9.53 -7.83
CA ARG A 94 -0.36 -9.51 -7.57
C ARG A 94 0.20 -8.11 -7.53
N LEU A 95 1.22 -7.94 -6.69
CA LEU A 95 2.17 -6.85 -6.81
C LEU A 95 3.46 -7.40 -7.39
N LEU A 96 3.88 -6.88 -8.52
CA LEU A 96 5.02 -7.32 -9.28
C LEU A 96 6.13 -6.27 -9.26
N ARG A 97 7.37 -6.73 -9.33
CA ARG A 97 8.51 -5.90 -9.72
C ARG A 97 8.88 -6.20 -11.16
N LEU A 98 8.80 -5.18 -12.00
CA LEU A 98 9.15 -5.26 -13.42
C LEU A 98 10.69 -5.25 -13.62
N PRO A 99 11.20 -5.62 -14.84
CA PRO A 99 12.63 -5.58 -15.12
C PRO A 99 13.29 -4.21 -14.98
N ASN A 100 12.54 -3.14 -15.20
CA ASN A 100 12.95 -1.74 -15.00
C ASN A 100 12.83 -1.29 -13.53
N ASN A 101 12.68 -2.24 -12.62
CA ASN A 101 12.53 -2.08 -11.18
C ASN A 101 11.26 -1.34 -10.70
N ARG A 102 10.35 -0.94 -11.60
CA ARG A 102 9.05 -0.35 -11.23
C ARG A 102 8.12 -1.40 -10.63
N LEU A 103 7.26 -0.95 -9.74
CA LEU A 103 6.19 -1.77 -9.19
C LEU A 103 4.96 -1.73 -10.12
N HIS A 104 4.27 -2.85 -10.21
CA HIS A 104 3.08 -3.01 -11.03
C HIS A 104 2.03 -3.83 -10.29
N LEU A 105 0.80 -3.33 -10.27
CA LEU A 105 -0.36 -4.00 -9.71
C LEU A 105 -1.09 -4.78 -10.82
N GLU A 106 -1.01 -6.09 -10.76
CA GLU A 106 -1.71 -6.99 -11.70
C GLU A 106 -3.00 -7.49 -11.04
N PHE A 107 -4.13 -7.17 -11.67
CA PHE A 107 -5.45 -7.63 -11.24
C PHE A 107 -6.04 -8.52 -12.32
N GLU A 108 -6.40 -9.76 -11.98
CA GLU A 108 -7.12 -10.63 -12.91
C GLU A 108 -8.55 -10.13 -13.12
N PRO A 109 -8.93 -9.76 -14.36
CA PRO A 109 -10.17 -9.03 -14.63
C PRO A 109 -11.40 -9.92 -14.80
N GLU A 110 -11.30 -11.24 -14.62
CA GLU A 110 -12.24 -12.19 -15.22
C GLU A 110 -13.70 -12.10 -14.74
N HIS A 111 -13.97 -11.48 -13.59
CA HIS A 111 -15.37 -11.33 -13.17
C HIS A 111 -15.52 -10.06 -12.31
N GLU A 112 -16.55 -9.29 -12.59
CA GLU A 112 -16.91 -8.10 -11.82
C GLU A 112 -17.43 -8.49 -10.41
N ALA A 113 -16.50 -8.65 -9.48
CA ALA A 113 -16.79 -8.99 -8.09
C ALA A 113 -16.18 -7.97 -7.10
N PRO A 114 -16.37 -6.64 -7.31
CA PRO A 114 -15.65 -5.61 -6.57
C PRO A 114 -15.81 -5.73 -5.05
N ALA A 115 -17.03 -5.94 -4.55
CA ALA A 115 -17.27 -6.09 -3.12
C ALA A 115 -16.56 -7.33 -2.53
N GLN A 116 -16.45 -8.42 -3.29
CA GLN A 116 -15.78 -9.63 -2.83
C GLN A 116 -14.27 -9.47 -2.78
N TYR A 117 -13.66 -8.76 -3.74
CA TYR A 117 -12.23 -8.46 -3.73
C TYR A 117 -11.84 -7.56 -2.57
N VAL A 118 -12.63 -6.50 -2.34
CA VAL A 118 -12.42 -5.59 -1.22
C VAL A 118 -12.58 -6.30 0.12
N LEU A 119 -13.63 -7.11 0.29
CA LEU A 119 -13.82 -7.93 1.49
C LEU A 119 -12.67 -8.91 1.72
N ALA A 120 -12.18 -9.56 0.67
CA ALA A 120 -11.05 -10.49 0.79
C ALA A 120 -9.80 -9.76 1.28
N ALA A 121 -9.52 -8.55 0.77
CA ALA A 121 -8.39 -7.74 1.21
C ALA A 121 -8.50 -7.38 2.71
N VAL A 122 -9.68 -6.97 3.18
CA VAL A 122 -9.90 -6.65 4.60
C VAL A 122 -9.80 -7.92 5.48
N TYR A 123 -10.42 -9.02 5.05
CA TYR A 123 -10.42 -10.25 5.85
C TYR A 123 -9.07 -10.95 5.92
N VAL A 124 -8.26 -10.91 4.84
CA VAL A 124 -6.92 -11.48 4.89
C VAL A 124 -6.02 -10.67 5.82
N ALA A 125 -6.15 -9.35 5.84
CA ALA A 125 -5.41 -8.48 6.75
C ALA A 125 -5.69 -8.78 8.23
N ARG A 126 -6.87 -9.34 8.57
CA ARG A 126 -7.19 -9.84 9.92
C ARG A 126 -6.22 -10.92 10.40
N ARG A 127 -5.61 -11.69 9.48
CA ARG A 127 -4.66 -12.77 9.81
C ARG A 127 -3.29 -12.24 10.19
N LEU A 128 -3.01 -10.96 9.95
CA LEU A 128 -1.74 -10.32 10.29
C LEU A 128 -1.60 -10.09 11.80
N PRO A 129 -0.37 -10.04 12.33
CA PRO A 129 -0.10 -9.62 13.70
C PRO A 129 -0.66 -8.21 13.99
N PRO A 130 -0.95 -7.85 15.25
CA PRO A 130 -1.62 -6.59 15.60
C PRO A 130 -0.96 -5.33 15.03
N GLY A 131 0.36 -5.17 15.17
CA GLY A 131 1.10 -4.01 14.65
C GLY A 131 0.96 -3.83 13.14
N PRO A 132 1.45 -4.79 12.33
CA PRO A 132 1.27 -4.76 10.88
C PRO A 132 -0.19 -4.65 10.44
N ARG A 133 -1.13 -5.27 11.15
CA ARG A 133 -2.57 -5.15 10.87
C ARG A 133 -3.02 -3.70 10.95
N THR A 134 -2.65 -2.98 12.02
CA THR A 134 -2.99 -1.56 12.20
C THR A 134 -2.50 -0.72 11.04
N ASP A 135 -1.25 -0.91 10.61
CA ASP A 135 -0.69 -0.13 9.52
C ASP A 135 -1.33 -0.48 8.17
N VAL A 136 -1.58 -1.76 7.90
CA VAL A 136 -2.33 -2.19 6.71
C VAL A 136 -3.73 -1.59 6.72
N MET A 137 -4.46 -1.58 7.86
CA MET A 137 -5.79 -0.96 7.92
C MET A 137 -5.78 0.55 7.65
N LYS A 138 -4.73 1.27 8.05
CA LYS A 138 -4.53 2.68 7.67
C LYS A 138 -4.40 2.83 6.15
N VAL A 139 -3.62 1.94 5.50
CA VAL A 139 -3.49 1.91 4.04
C VAL A 139 -4.83 1.62 3.37
N LEU A 140 -5.61 0.65 3.87
CA LEU A 140 -6.93 0.32 3.30
C LEU A 140 -7.91 1.50 3.41
N ARG A 141 -7.96 2.19 4.54
CA ARG A 141 -8.79 3.41 4.69
C ARG A 141 -8.37 4.52 3.73
N ARG A 142 -7.07 4.72 3.55
CA ARG A 142 -6.55 5.66 2.56
C ARG A 142 -6.95 5.26 1.14
N ALA A 143 -6.92 3.97 0.83
CA ALA A 143 -7.33 3.40 -0.45
C ALA A 143 -8.84 3.58 -0.73
N ILE A 144 -9.70 3.49 0.29
CA ILE A 144 -11.16 3.77 0.16
C ILE A 144 -11.39 5.21 -0.31
N GLY A 145 -10.60 6.16 0.18
CA GLY A 145 -10.68 7.58 -0.20
C GLY A 145 -10.05 7.92 -1.55
N TRP A 146 -9.42 6.96 -2.26
CA TRP A 146 -8.76 7.21 -3.53
C TRP A 146 -9.74 7.60 -4.63
N GLN A 147 -9.53 8.78 -5.25
CA GLN A 147 -10.36 9.31 -6.35
C GLN A 147 -9.59 9.42 -7.68
N GLY A 148 -8.31 9.02 -7.68
CA GLY A 148 -7.47 9.05 -8.88
C GLY A 148 -7.69 7.85 -9.80
N ASP A 149 -6.93 7.82 -10.89
CA ASP A 149 -6.89 6.66 -11.79
C ASP A 149 -6.17 5.48 -11.11
N ALA A 150 -6.94 4.45 -10.78
CA ALA A 150 -6.41 3.22 -10.18
C ALA A 150 -5.61 2.34 -11.18
N ALA A 151 -5.55 2.71 -12.45
CA ALA A 151 -4.66 2.09 -13.44
C ALA A 151 -3.27 2.74 -13.46
N ASN A 152 -3.09 3.89 -12.81
CA ASN A 152 -1.78 4.53 -12.66
C ASN A 152 -1.09 4.05 -11.38
N ASP A 153 -0.31 2.99 -11.51
CA ASP A 153 0.39 2.35 -10.38
C ASP A 153 1.29 3.32 -9.60
N ASP A 154 2.02 4.21 -10.28
CA ASP A 154 2.96 5.11 -9.63
C ASP A 154 2.23 6.12 -8.73
N LEU A 155 1.14 6.71 -9.21
CA LEU A 155 0.33 7.64 -8.43
C LEU A 155 -0.39 6.92 -7.29
N LEU A 156 -0.98 5.74 -7.56
CA LEU A 156 -1.68 4.96 -6.56
C LEU A 156 -0.74 4.49 -5.45
N LEU A 157 0.38 3.86 -5.80
CA LEU A 157 1.35 3.37 -4.83
C LEU A 157 1.99 4.52 -4.04
N GLY A 158 2.24 5.67 -4.68
CA GLY A 158 2.67 6.89 -4.02
C GLY A 158 1.67 7.36 -2.95
N HIS A 159 0.37 7.37 -3.29
CA HIS A 159 -0.70 7.72 -2.34
C HIS A 159 -0.81 6.72 -1.18
N LEU A 160 -0.75 5.42 -1.47
CA LEU A 160 -0.86 4.37 -0.46
C LEU A 160 0.32 4.36 0.51
N SER A 161 1.49 4.76 0.04
CA SER A 161 2.74 4.77 0.79
C SER A 161 3.03 6.08 1.52
N ALA A 162 2.06 7.00 1.69
CA ALA A 162 2.25 8.34 2.24
C ALA A 162 2.94 8.44 3.64
N ASN A 163 3.25 7.32 4.28
CA ASN A 163 4.14 7.21 5.45
C ASN A 163 5.18 6.08 5.28
N TYR A 164 5.21 5.47 4.11
CA TYR A 164 6.23 4.51 3.71
C TYR A 164 7.23 5.33 2.93
N SER A 165 8.43 5.48 3.45
CA SER A 165 9.41 6.30 2.77
C SER A 165 9.47 5.88 1.30
N ARG A 166 9.42 6.83 0.38
CA ARG A 166 9.61 6.60 -1.07
C ARG A 166 10.85 5.74 -1.34
N PHE A 167 11.73 5.67 -0.36
CA PHE A 167 12.88 4.77 -0.28
C PHE A 167 12.53 3.30 -0.53
N ALA A 168 11.45 2.77 0.08
CA ALA A 168 11.06 1.36 -0.12
C ALA A 168 10.48 1.10 -1.52
N LEU A 169 10.00 2.14 -2.20
CA LEU A 169 9.35 2.06 -3.51
C LEU A 169 10.26 2.52 -4.65
N SER A 170 11.23 3.40 -4.37
CA SER A 170 12.13 3.89 -5.41
C SER A 170 13.15 2.81 -5.78
N SER A 171 13.16 2.48 -7.02
CA SER A 171 14.05 1.51 -7.65
C SER A 171 15.53 1.91 -7.53
N SER A 172 15.82 3.19 -7.51
CA SER A 172 17.17 3.74 -7.39
C SER A 172 17.79 3.44 -6.02
N SER A 173 17.03 3.53 -4.93
CA SER A 173 17.54 3.31 -3.58
C SER A 173 17.91 1.84 -3.28
N GLN A 174 17.31 0.88 -4.00
CA GLN A 174 17.67 -0.55 -3.85
C GLN A 174 18.85 -0.96 -4.75
N SER A 175 19.07 -0.22 -5.85
CA SER A 175 20.21 -0.46 -6.75
C SER A 175 21.48 0.23 -6.24
N ASP A 176 21.33 1.45 -5.73
CA ASP A 176 22.42 2.23 -5.12
C ASP A 176 21.87 3.17 -4.03
N PRO A 177 21.89 2.75 -2.76
CA PRO A 177 21.42 3.59 -1.65
C PRO A 177 22.20 4.90 -1.49
N VAL A 178 23.48 4.90 -1.85
CA VAL A 178 24.34 6.09 -1.73
C VAL A 178 23.98 7.10 -2.81
N ALA A 179 23.83 6.68 -4.06
CA ALA A 179 23.40 7.54 -5.17
C ALA A 179 22.02 8.18 -4.88
N TRP A 180 21.05 7.40 -4.39
CA TRP A 180 19.75 7.94 -3.96
C TRP A 180 19.90 8.98 -2.85
N ALA A 181 20.69 8.70 -1.83
CA ALA A 181 20.84 9.60 -0.70
C ALA A 181 21.56 10.91 -1.08
N LEU A 182 22.48 10.86 -2.06
CA LEU A 182 23.10 12.04 -2.66
C LEU A 182 22.04 12.87 -3.41
N GLU A 183 21.23 12.23 -4.26
CA GLU A 183 20.15 12.90 -5.02
C GLU A 183 19.14 13.59 -4.08
N VAL A 184 18.71 12.93 -3.01
CA VAL A 184 17.80 13.49 -2.00
C VAL A 184 18.38 14.75 -1.35
N LEU A 185 19.68 14.80 -1.12
CA LEU A 185 20.36 15.99 -0.60
C LEU A 185 20.72 17.03 -1.69
N GLY A 186 20.27 16.79 -2.95
CA GLY A 186 20.57 17.68 -4.08
C GLY A 186 22.05 17.69 -4.45
N LEU A 187 22.71 16.54 -4.31
CA LEU A 187 24.08 16.28 -4.72
C LEU A 187 24.10 15.40 -5.96
N ASP A 188 25.23 15.32 -6.65
CA ASP A 188 25.40 14.48 -7.82
C ASP A 188 25.35 12.98 -7.40
N PRO A 189 24.38 12.18 -7.91
CA PRO A 189 24.27 10.76 -7.56
C PRO A 189 25.48 9.93 -7.97
N ASP A 190 26.19 10.32 -9.03
CA ASP A 190 27.38 9.64 -9.53
C ASP A 190 28.68 10.23 -8.94
N GLY A 191 28.56 11.20 -8.05
CA GLY A 191 29.67 11.89 -7.41
C GLY A 191 30.21 11.19 -6.17
N ASP A 192 31.38 11.64 -5.69
CA ASP A 192 31.93 11.17 -4.43
C ASP A 192 31.10 11.65 -3.24
N VAL A 193 31.00 10.81 -2.20
CA VAL A 193 30.30 11.16 -0.95
C VAL A 193 31.09 12.29 -0.25
N PRO A 194 30.47 13.47 -0.03
CA PRO A 194 31.16 14.59 0.64
C PRO A 194 31.54 14.28 2.09
N GLU A 195 32.45 15.08 2.61
CA GLU A 195 32.83 14.96 4.02
C GLU A 195 31.65 15.10 4.99
N PRO A 196 31.63 14.39 6.13
CA PRO A 196 30.55 14.41 7.10
C PRO A 196 30.10 15.79 7.57
N THR A 197 30.99 16.76 7.58
CA THR A 197 30.71 18.16 7.93
C THR A 197 29.86 18.86 6.88
N ASP A 198 30.15 18.62 5.61
CA ASP A 198 29.43 19.22 4.48
C ASP A 198 28.06 18.55 4.31
N LEU A 199 27.96 17.23 4.48
CA LEU A 199 26.70 16.50 4.51
C LEU A 199 25.76 17.02 5.60
N ARG A 200 26.26 17.24 6.83
CA ARG A 200 25.47 17.81 7.93
C ARG A 200 25.00 19.23 7.65
N LYS A 201 25.83 20.03 6.96
CA LYS A 201 25.48 21.40 6.55
C LYS A 201 24.38 21.37 5.48
N ARG A 202 24.55 20.52 4.45
CA ARG A 202 23.57 20.34 3.37
C ARG A 202 22.24 19.86 3.92
N PHE A 203 22.24 18.81 4.73
CA PHE A 203 21.04 18.29 5.40
C PHE A 203 20.28 19.38 6.16
N ARG A 204 20.99 20.22 6.96
CA ARG A 204 20.32 21.31 7.71
C ARG A 204 19.70 22.35 6.80
N ASN A 205 20.29 22.62 5.64
CA ASN A 205 19.73 23.55 4.68
C ASN A 205 18.46 22.98 4.03
N GLU A 206 18.51 21.73 3.55
CA GLU A 206 17.35 21.06 2.95
C GLU A 206 16.23 20.84 3.97
N LEU A 207 16.55 20.52 5.23
CA LEU A 207 15.57 20.41 6.30
C LEU A 207 14.87 21.74 6.58
N ARG A 208 15.59 22.87 6.51
CA ARG A 208 15.01 24.20 6.69
C ARG A 208 14.07 24.56 5.53
N ASN A 209 14.42 24.17 4.31
CA ASN A 209 13.60 24.39 3.12
C ASN A 209 12.32 23.53 3.13
N ALA A 210 12.41 22.34 3.72
CA ALA A 210 11.28 21.42 3.86
C ALA A 210 10.36 21.72 5.06
N HIS A 211 10.72 22.71 5.91
CA HIS A 211 9.94 23.01 7.12
C HIS A 211 8.59 23.64 6.75
N PRO A 212 7.46 23.23 7.40
CA PRO A 212 6.12 23.72 7.10
C PRO A 212 5.97 25.24 7.16
N ASP A 213 6.75 25.92 8.01
CA ASP A 213 6.71 27.38 8.14
C ASP A 213 7.29 28.12 6.92
N VAL A 214 8.07 27.41 6.08
CA VAL A 214 8.72 28.00 4.90
C VAL A 214 8.05 27.54 3.60
N ALA A 215 7.65 26.27 3.53
CA ALA A 215 7.08 25.64 2.34
C ALA A 215 5.55 25.64 2.30
N GLY A 216 4.87 26.10 3.37
CA GLY A 216 3.43 25.93 3.57
C GLY A 216 3.11 24.55 4.17
N ALA A 217 2.06 24.49 4.99
CA ALA A 217 1.63 23.25 5.64
C ALA A 217 0.99 22.31 4.58
N THR A 218 1.81 21.51 3.91
CA THR A 218 1.39 20.44 3.02
C THR A 218 1.83 19.10 3.59
N ASP A 219 1.08 18.03 3.34
CA ASP A 219 1.45 16.65 3.72
C ASP A 219 2.83 16.26 3.16
N ASP A 220 3.24 16.86 2.03
CA ASP A 220 4.54 16.69 1.41
C ASP A 220 5.74 17.10 2.29
N ALA A 221 5.54 18.04 3.24
CA ALA A 221 6.64 18.51 4.11
C ALA A 221 7.12 17.43 5.08
N ALA A 222 6.21 16.65 5.65
CA ALA A 222 6.55 15.55 6.56
C ALA A 222 7.30 14.43 5.82
N ASP A 223 6.86 14.10 4.61
CA ASP A 223 7.49 13.09 3.76
C ASP A 223 8.89 13.53 3.34
N ARG A 224 9.05 14.79 2.95
CA ARG A 224 10.38 15.33 2.59
C ARG A 224 11.36 15.33 3.76
N ILE A 225 10.91 15.60 4.98
CA ILE A 225 11.72 15.52 6.20
C ILE A 225 12.15 14.07 6.47
N ALA A 226 11.26 13.10 6.25
CA ALA A 226 11.58 11.67 6.40
C ALA A 226 12.63 11.21 5.38
N GLU A 227 12.49 11.58 4.11
CA GLU A 227 13.48 11.30 3.06
C GLU A 227 14.87 11.88 3.41
N LEU A 228 14.92 13.15 3.81
CA LEU A 228 16.16 13.80 4.20
C LEU A 228 16.83 13.12 5.39
N THR A 229 16.04 12.68 6.37
CA THR A 229 16.55 11.98 7.56
C THR A 229 17.16 10.64 7.20
N GLU A 230 16.51 9.88 6.31
CA GLU A 230 17.01 8.59 5.84
C GLU A 230 18.26 8.74 4.96
N ALA A 231 18.27 9.71 4.04
CA ALA A 231 19.45 10.03 3.24
C ALA A 231 20.68 10.36 4.11
N ARG A 232 20.46 11.16 5.16
CA ARG A 232 21.51 11.43 6.14
C ARG A 232 22.00 10.17 6.85
N ARG A 233 21.08 9.26 7.23
CA ARG A 233 21.43 8.00 7.91
C ARG A 233 22.33 7.14 7.02
N ILE A 234 22.02 7.04 5.74
CA ILE A 234 22.79 6.25 4.77
C ILE A 234 24.19 6.83 4.57
N LEU A 235 24.30 8.15 4.38
CA LEU A 235 25.60 8.79 4.05
C LEU A 235 26.50 9.00 5.26
N LEU A 236 26.01 8.87 6.48
CA LEU A 236 26.78 9.00 7.72
C LEU A 236 26.97 7.67 8.49
N ALA A 237 26.49 6.54 7.91
CA ALA A 237 26.71 5.21 8.46
C ALA A 237 28.11 4.71 8.11
#